data_e53cf1674326e211b9b0c223d593e6ec
#
_entry.id   e53cf1674326e211b9b0c223d593e6ec
#
_cell.length_a   1.000
_cell.length_b   1.000
_cell.length_c   1.000
_cell.angle_alpha   90.00
_cell.angle_beta   90.00
_cell.angle_gamma   90.00
#
_symmetry.space_group_name_H-M   'P 1'
#
loop_
_entity.id
_entity.type
_entity.pdbx_description
1 polymer ?
#
loop_
_entity_poly.entity_id
_entity_poly.type
_entity_poly.pdbx_seq_one_letter_code
_entity_poly.pdbx_strand_id
1 'polypeptide(L)'
;MRQFLHTVLCLTALLFSILPEASAQDKALKLRTVVIDPGHGGNDPGSVSKDKKTYEKNLTLTISKRLADKIRSSYPDVKVVLTRDKDVFVPLVDRAKKANNVHADLFISIHINSVKSTSANGFSSHILGQSSVQGRDLYQNNFNEC
;
A
#
# COMPACT_ATOMS: atom_id res chain seq x y z
N MET A 1 25.95 30.06 -52.70
CA MET A 1 26.20 28.94 -51.74
C MET A 1 25.97 29.36 -50.30
N ARG A 2 26.55 30.46 -49.78
CA ARG A 2 26.36 30.91 -48.37
C ARG A 2 24.91 31.23 -48.04
N GLN A 3 24.14 31.88 -48.86
CA GLN A 3 22.72 32.24 -48.62
C GLN A 3 21.82 30.99 -48.57
N PHE A 4 22.10 30.00 -49.40
CA PHE A 4 21.34 28.73 -49.41
C PHE A 4 21.56 27.96 -48.13
N LEU A 5 22.77 27.98 -47.57
CA LEU A 5 23.10 27.32 -46.32
C LEU A 5 22.39 27.97 -45.14
N HIS A 6 22.25 29.30 -45.12
CA HIS A 6 21.55 30.02 -44.04
C HIS A 6 20.04 29.77 -44.09
N THR A 7 19.42 29.70 -45.28
CA THR A 7 18.01 29.38 -45.38
C THR A 7 17.69 27.93 -44.95
N VAL A 8 18.53 26.96 -45.29
CA VAL A 8 18.36 25.58 -44.84
C VAL A 8 18.52 25.47 -43.31
N LEU A 9 19.50 26.18 -42.73
CA LEU A 9 19.74 26.19 -41.28
C LEU A 9 18.57 26.82 -40.51
N CYS A 10 17.99 27.92 -41.04
CA CYS A 10 16.81 28.57 -40.45
C CYS A 10 15.56 27.68 -40.53
N LEU A 11 15.35 26.96 -41.67
CA LEU A 11 14.22 26.05 -41.82
C LEU A 11 14.30 24.85 -40.87
N THR A 12 15.51 24.29 -40.67
CA THR A 12 15.71 23.18 -39.70
C THR A 12 15.53 23.62 -38.26
N ALA A 13 15.95 24.85 -37.91
CA ALA A 13 15.70 25.41 -36.56
C ALA A 13 14.20 25.64 -36.29
N LEU A 14 13.45 26.05 -37.33
CA LEU A 14 12.00 26.27 -37.21
C LEU A 14 11.23 24.96 -37.09
N LEU A 15 11.70 23.86 -37.71
CA LEU A 15 11.09 22.53 -37.58
C LEU A 15 11.32 21.91 -36.21
N PHE A 16 12.43 22.24 -35.53
CA PHE A 16 12.73 21.73 -34.19
C PHE A 16 11.88 22.42 -33.09
N SER A 17 11.36 23.63 -33.35
CA SER A 17 10.51 24.34 -32.38
C SER A 17 9.03 23.89 -32.39
N ILE A 18 8.66 22.99 -33.33
CA ILE A 18 7.28 22.47 -33.46
C ILE A 18 7.16 21.05 -32.85
N LEU A 19 8.25 20.48 -32.33
CA LEU A 19 8.14 19.21 -31.61
C LEU A 19 7.30 19.47 -30.36
N PRO A 20 6.13 18.81 -30.21
CA PRO A 20 5.40 18.91 -28.95
C PRO A 20 6.36 18.44 -27.84
N GLU A 21 6.57 19.30 -26.84
CA GLU A 21 7.18 18.83 -25.61
C GLU A 21 6.40 17.56 -25.21
N ALA A 22 7.05 16.42 -25.27
CA ALA A 22 6.53 15.21 -24.68
C ALA A 22 6.48 15.49 -23.16
N SER A 23 5.43 16.18 -22.74
CA SER A 23 5.06 16.29 -21.36
C SER A 23 4.88 14.85 -20.88
N ALA A 24 5.91 14.32 -20.25
CA ALA A 24 5.78 13.17 -19.39
C ALA A 24 4.86 13.63 -18.26
N GLN A 25 3.55 13.63 -18.57
CA GLN A 25 2.52 13.86 -17.60
C GLN A 25 2.69 12.73 -16.59
N ASP A 26 3.35 13.03 -15.49
CA ASP A 26 3.36 12.17 -14.32
C ASP A 26 1.90 11.84 -14.04
N LYS A 27 1.50 10.67 -14.52
CA LYS A 27 0.15 10.16 -14.30
C LYS A 27 0.15 9.78 -12.83
N ALA A 28 -0.03 10.79 -11.98
CA ALA A 28 -0.12 10.62 -10.54
C ALA A 28 -1.05 9.43 -10.31
N LEU A 29 -0.50 8.36 -9.74
CA LEU A 29 -1.24 7.14 -9.44
C LEU A 29 -2.41 7.55 -8.54
N LYS A 30 -3.59 7.70 -9.15
CA LYS A 30 -4.79 8.07 -8.40
C LYS A 30 -5.23 6.87 -7.58
N LEU A 31 -5.05 6.94 -6.27
CA LEU A 31 -5.55 5.95 -5.34
C LEU A 31 -7.08 5.95 -5.38
N ARG A 32 -7.68 4.82 -5.79
CA ARG A 32 -9.15 4.67 -5.94
C ARG A 32 -9.73 3.65 -4.97
N THR A 33 -8.99 2.58 -4.69
CA THR A 33 -9.45 1.49 -3.84
C THR A 33 -8.37 1.11 -2.84
N VAL A 34 -8.71 1.20 -1.56
CA VAL A 34 -7.86 0.77 -0.44
C VAL A 34 -8.51 -0.42 0.23
N VAL A 35 -7.75 -1.50 0.40
CA VAL A 35 -8.14 -2.61 1.26
C VAL A 35 -7.37 -2.51 2.57
N ILE A 36 -8.09 -2.56 3.68
CA ILE A 36 -7.53 -2.63 5.02
C ILE A 36 -7.77 -4.03 5.56
N ASP A 37 -6.72 -4.65 6.06
CA ASP A 37 -6.72 -6.01 6.55
C ASP A 37 -6.45 -6.03 8.06
N PRO A 38 -7.49 -6.15 8.90
CA PRO A 38 -7.31 -6.39 10.33
C PRO A 38 -6.73 -7.79 10.53
N GLY A 39 -5.49 -7.89 11.02
CA GLY A 39 -4.86 -9.20 11.29
C GLY A 39 -5.67 -10.05 12.25
N HIS A 40 -5.50 -11.39 12.16
CA HIS A 40 -6.16 -12.37 13.02
C HIS A 40 -7.69 -12.38 12.91
N GLY A 41 -8.42 -12.89 13.92
CA GLY A 41 -9.88 -12.89 13.98
C GLY A 41 -10.48 -14.26 14.30
N GLY A 42 -11.68 -14.28 14.87
CA GLY A 42 -12.37 -15.52 15.24
C GLY A 42 -11.57 -16.35 16.24
N ASN A 43 -11.22 -17.57 15.83
CA ASN A 43 -10.42 -18.53 16.62
C ASN A 43 -8.91 -18.21 16.63
N ASP A 44 -8.43 -17.26 15.84
CA ASP A 44 -7.05 -16.77 15.89
C ASP A 44 -6.99 -15.48 16.72
N PRO A 45 -6.52 -15.52 17.95
CA PRO A 45 -6.48 -14.35 18.84
C PRO A 45 -5.35 -13.38 18.50
N GLY A 46 -4.31 -13.83 17.76
CA GLY A 46 -3.03 -13.12 17.66
C GLY A 46 -2.31 -13.09 19.01
N SER A 47 -1.52 -12.05 19.22
CA SER A 47 -0.86 -11.81 20.52
C SER A 47 -1.88 -11.52 21.60
N VAL A 48 -1.57 -12.01 22.81
CA VAL A 48 -2.45 -11.87 23.99
C VAL A 48 -1.68 -11.16 25.10
N SER A 49 -2.31 -10.18 25.73
CA SER A 49 -1.72 -9.48 26.88
C SER A 49 -1.44 -10.44 28.06
N LYS A 50 -0.48 -10.08 28.93
CA LYS A 50 -0.08 -10.91 30.07
C LYS A 50 -1.26 -11.20 31.01
N ASP A 51 -2.18 -10.28 31.18
CA ASP A 51 -3.40 -10.43 31.99
C ASP A 51 -4.54 -11.16 31.26
N LYS A 52 -4.31 -11.57 30.00
CA LYS A 52 -5.25 -12.27 29.13
C LYS A 52 -6.55 -11.51 28.83
N LYS A 53 -6.58 -10.19 29.04
CA LYS A 53 -7.79 -9.37 28.83
C LYS A 53 -7.82 -8.72 27.45
N THR A 54 -6.66 -8.58 26.80
CA THR A 54 -6.55 -7.90 25.51
C THR A 54 -6.00 -8.87 24.47
N TYR A 55 -6.68 -8.95 23.34
CA TYR A 55 -6.32 -9.78 22.20
C TYR A 55 -5.99 -8.89 21.01
N GLU A 56 -4.93 -9.24 20.29
CA GLU A 56 -4.52 -8.51 19.09
C GLU A 56 -5.66 -8.37 18.07
N LYS A 57 -6.40 -9.45 17.83
CA LYS A 57 -7.55 -9.45 16.89
C LYS A 57 -8.57 -8.35 17.16
N ASN A 58 -8.79 -7.96 18.42
CA ASN A 58 -9.74 -6.92 18.79
C ASN A 58 -9.17 -5.52 18.53
N LEU A 59 -7.87 -5.34 18.84
CA LEU A 59 -7.18 -4.08 18.60
C LEU A 59 -7.04 -3.80 17.10
N THR A 60 -6.58 -4.80 16.34
CA THR A 60 -6.44 -4.66 14.89
C THR A 60 -7.76 -4.33 14.22
N LEU A 61 -8.87 -4.96 14.63
CA LEU A 61 -10.19 -4.65 14.13
C LEU A 61 -10.62 -3.21 14.46
N THR A 62 -10.39 -2.78 15.69
CA THR A 62 -10.74 -1.42 16.14
C THR A 62 -9.95 -0.35 15.40
N ILE A 63 -8.63 -0.54 15.27
CA ILE A 63 -7.75 0.38 14.56
C ILE A 63 -8.13 0.44 13.08
N SER A 64 -8.35 -0.72 12.45
CA SER A 64 -8.73 -0.80 11.04
C SER A 64 -10.04 -0.11 10.73
N LYS A 65 -11.05 -0.24 11.60
CA LYS A 65 -12.32 0.48 11.45
C LYS A 65 -12.12 1.99 11.55
N ARG A 66 -11.39 2.47 12.55
CA ARG A 66 -11.07 3.89 12.70
C ARG A 66 -10.30 4.45 11.50
N LEU A 67 -9.35 3.68 10.98
CA LEU A 67 -8.62 4.07 9.77
C LEU A 67 -9.55 4.14 8.55
N ALA A 68 -10.41 3.14 8.38
CA ALA A 68 -11.40 3.12 7.30
C ALA A 68 -12.32 4.34 7.35
N ASP A 69 -12.83 4.68 8.52
CA ASP A 69 -13.71 5.83 8.71
C ASP A 69 -12.96 7.16 8.45
N LYS A 70 -11.70 7.25 8.89
CA LYS A 70 -10.85 8.41 8.63
C LYS A 70 -10.59 8.59 7.13
N ILE A 71 -10.28 7.52 6.39
CA ILE A 71 -10.07 7.60 4.95
C ILE A 71 -11.36 8.00 4.24
N ARG A 72 -12.50 7.38 4.57
CA ARG A 72 -13.80 7.71 3.97
C ARG A 72 -14.20 9.16 4.18
N SER A 73 -13.94 9.70 5.37
CA SER A 73 -14.26 11.10 5.68
C SER A 73 -13.33 12.10 5.00
N SER A 74 -12.04 11.76 4.85
CA SER A 74 -11.04 12.66 4.28
C SER A 74 -10.95 12.56 2.76
N TYR A 75 -11.28 11.41 2.20
CA TYR A 75 -11.16 11.08 0.77
C TYR A 75 -12.42 10.36 0.28
N PRO A 76 -13.55 11.06 0.09
CA PRO A 76 -14.84 10.44 -0.24
C PRO A 76 -14.85 9.70 -1.57
N ASP A 77 -13.93 10.04 -2.49
CA ASP A 77 -13.76 9.36 -3.79
C ASP A 77 -13.01 8.02 -3.67
N VAL A 78 -12.42 7.72 -2.51
CA VAL A 78 -11.66 6.48 -2.28
C VAL A 78 -12.58 5.40 -1.73
N LYS A 79 -12.70 4.30 -2.47
CA LYS A 79 -13.38 3.10 -2.00
C LYS A 79 -12.53 2.40 -0.94
N VAL A 80 -13.09 2.23 0.28
CA VAL A 80 -12.42 1.52 1.37
C VAL A 80 -13.13 0.20 1.67
N VAL A 81 -12.39 -0.90 1.60
CA VAL A 81 -12.86 -2.26 1.86
C VAL A 81 -12.06 -2.86 3.01
N LEU A 82 -12.74 -3.50 3.95
CA LEU A 82 -12.11 -4.26 5.04
C LEU A 82 -12.09 -5.75 4.67
N THR A 83 -11.02 -6.49 4.97
CA THR A 83 -11.02 -7.95 4.78
C THR A 83 -11.98 -8.63 5.74
N ARG A 84 -12.11 -8.11 6.96
CA ARG A 84 -13.16 -8.43 7.94
C ARG A 84 -13.63 -7.18 8.66
N ASP A 85 -14.89 -7.10 8.99
CA ASP A 85 -15.52 -6.00 9.73
C ASP A 85 -16.07 -6.42 11.11
N LYS A 86 -15.88 -7.69 11.45
CA LYS A 86 -16.29 -8.31 12.71
C LYS A 86 -15.26 -9.36 13.17
N ASP A 87 -15.47 -9.93 14.35
CA ASP A 87 -14.57 -10.96 14.90
C ASP A 87 -14.83 -12.32 14.23
N VAL A 88 -14.30 -12.48 13.02
CA VAL A 88 -14.33 -13.72 12.24
C VAL A 88 -12.93 -14.04 11.74
N PHE A 89 -12.62 -15.33 11.62
CA PHE A 89 -11.38 -15.79 11.00
C PHE A 89 -11.50 -15.66 9.47
N VAL A 90 -10.47 -15.08 8.84
CA VAL A 90 -10.32 -15.01 7.39
C VAL A 90 -8.98 -15.62 7.02
N PRO A 91 -8.93 -16.68 6.22
CA PRO A 91 -7.69 -17.29 5.75
C PRO A 91 -6.82 -16.29 4.99
N LEU A 92 -5.49 -16.43 5.10
CA LEU A 92 -4.53 -15.50 4.45
C LEU A 92 -4.76 -15.38 2.94
N VAL A 93 -5.01 -16.51 2.27
CA VAL A 93 -5.29 -16.54 0.83
C VAL A 93 -6.55 -15.74 0.48
N ASP A 94 -7.57 -15.78 1.32
CA ASP A 94 -8.83 -15.09 1.05
C ASP A 94 -8.72 -13.58 1.29
N ARG A 95 -7.81 -13.13 2.18
CA ARG A 95 -7.46 -11.72 2.35
C ARG A 95 -6.88 -11.15 1.06
N ALA A 96 -5.88 -11.84 0.50
CA ALA A 96 -5.26 -11.47 -0.77
C ALA A 96 -6.26 -11.53 -1.94
N LYS A 97 -7.06 -12.60 -2.03
CA LYS A 97 -8.12 -12.71 -3.05
C LYS A 97 -9.11 -11.56 -2.97
N LYS A 98 -9.52 -11.15 -1.76
CA LYS A 98 -10.46 -10.04 -1.58
C LYS A 98 -9.88 -8.74 -2.14
N ALA A 99 -8.59 -8.46 -1.89
CA ALA A 99 -7.91 -7.29 -2.45
C ALA A 99 -7.84 -7.35 -3.98
N ASN A 100 -7.46 -8.50 -4.54
CA ASN A 100 -7.37 -8.69 -5.98
C ASN A 100 -8.74 -8.56 -6.67
N ASN A 101 -9.78 -9.12 -6.09
CA ASN A 101 -11.14 -9.08 -6.66
C ASN A 101 -11.72 -7.66 -6.73
N VAL A 102 -11.29 -6.76 -5.84
CA VAL A 102 -11.73 -5.36 -5.87
C VAL A 102 -10.75 -4.44 -6.60
N HIS A 103 -9.70 -5.01 -7.20
CA HIS A 103 -8.62 -4.28 -7.88
C HIS A 103 -8.05 -3.19 -6.97
N ALA A 104 -7.61 -3.58 -5.77
CA ALA A 104 -7.08 -2.64 -4.79
C ALA A 104 -5.78 -1.99 -5.30
N ASP A 105 -5.72 -0.66 -5.22
CA ASP A 105 -4.49 0.10 -5.49
C ASP A 105 -3.53 0.05 -4.29
N LEU A 106 -4.08 -0.15 -3.07
CA LEU A 106 -3.32 -0.23 -1.83
C LEU A 106 -3.93 -1.27 -0.90
N PHE A 107 -3.07 -2.13 -0.34
CA PHE A 107 -3.41 -3.09 0.71
C PHE A 107 -2.66 -2.73 1.99
N ILE A 108 -3.38 -2.52 3.09
CA ILE A 108 -2.82 -2.16 4.40
C ILE A 108 -3.19 -3.25 5.38
N SER A 109 -2.22 -4.06 5.82
CA SER A 109 -2.42 -5.02 6.90
C SER A 109 -2.00 -4.42 8.24
N ILE A 110 -2.85 -4.61 9.26
CA ILE A 110 -2.66 -4.06 10.61
C ILE A 110 -2.47 -5.19 11.59
N HIS A 111 -1.33 -5.17 12.26
CA HIS A 111 -0.92 -6.11 13.29
C HIS A 111 -0.43 -5.39 14.55
N ILE A 112 -0.34 -6.11 15.66
CA ILE A 112 0.25 -5.61 16.91
C ILE A 112 1.43 -6.54 17.25
N ASN A 113 2.63 -5.99 17.16
CA ASN A 113 3.85 -6.73 17.53
C ASN A 113 3.87 -7.01 19.01
N SER A 114 4.34 -8.21 19.38
CA SER A 114 4.55 -8.62 20.77
C SER A 114 6.02 -8.95 20.96
N VAL A 115 6.63 -8.34 21.98
CA VAL A 115 8.02 -8.59 22.35
C VAL A 115 8.13 -8.91 23.84
N LYS A 116 9.15 -9.70 24.22
CA LYS A 116 9.40 -10.03 25.64
C LYS A 116 9.94 -8.84 26.43
N SER A 117 10.62 -7.89 25.76
CA SER A 117 11.21 -6.72 26.42
C SER A 117 10.13 -5.68 26.76
N THR A 118 10.15 -5.19 27.98
CA THR A 118 9.26 -4.12 28.45
C THR A 118 9.73 -2.72 28.02
N SER A 119 10.95 -2.59 27.49
CA SER A 119 11.49 -1.32 26.98
C SER A 119 11.15 -1.06 25.53
N ALA A 120 10.69 -2.06 24.78
CA ALA A 120 10.30 -1.89 23.39
C ALA A 120 8.94 -1.19 23.31
N ASN A 121 8.90 -0.09 22.58
CA ASN A 121 7.69 0.67 22.29
C ASN A 121 7.81 1.33 20.91
N GLY A 122 6.70 1.79 20.36
CA GLY A 122 6.66 2.45 19.05
C GLY A 122 5.86 1.67 18.02
N PHE A 123 6.05 2.03 16.76
CA PHE A 123 5.43 1.37 15.62
C PHE A 123 6.47 1.14 14.50
N SER A 124 6.22 0.18 13.66
CA SER A 124 6.98 -0.07 12.43
C SER A 124 6.04 -0.14 11.24
N SER A 125 6.51 0.28 10.07
CA SER A 125 5.82 0.06 8.81
C SER A 125 6.73 -0.73 7.86
N HIS A 126 6.18 -1.74 7.22
CA HIS A 126 6.86 -2.58 6.26
C HIS A 126 6.20 -2.39 4.90
N ILE A 127 6.98 -2.04 3.89
CA ILE A 127 6.50 -1.84 2.53
C ILE A 127 7.09 -2.94 1.67
N LEU A 128 6.23 -3.67 0.95
CA LEU A 128 6.69 -4.61 -0.05
C LEU A 128 7.22 -3.81 -1.24
N GLY A 129 8.55 -3.84 -1.46
CA GLY A 129 9.18 -3.22 -2.61
C GLY A 129 8.78 -3.91 -3.91
N GLN A 130 8.82 -3.19 -5.04
CA GLN A 130 8.76 -3.84 -6.35
C GLN A 130 9.95 -4.77 -6.49
N SER A 131 9.71 -6.07 -6.53
CA SER A 131 10.77 -7.02 -6.84
C SER A 131 11.16 -6.86 -8.32
N SER A 132 12.35 -6.34 -8.60
CA SER A 132 13.07 -6.75 -9.78
C SER A 132 13.18 -8.28 -9.73
N VAL A 133 13.07 -8.97 -10.82
CA VAL A 133 13.01 -10.41 -11.12
C VAL A 133 13.58 -11.45 -10.08
N GLN A 134 14.23 -11.02 -9.02
CA GLN A 134 14.78 -11.81 -7.90
C GLN A 134 13.93 -11.80 -6.61
N GLY A 135 12.70 -11.37 -6.68
CA GLY A 135 11.80 -11.04 -5.55
C GLY A 135 11.29 -12.17 -4.68
N ARG A 136 11.97 -13.32 -4.59
CA ARG A 136 11.67 -14.34 -3.58
C ARG A 136 12.35 -14.09 -2.24
N ASP A 137 13.46 -13.37 -2.24
CA ASP A 137 14.30 -13.20 -1.04
C ASP A 137 13.84 -12.05 -0.14
N LEU A 138 13.15 -11.03 -0.69
CA LEU A 138 12.62 -9.92 0.10
C LEU A 138 11.45 -10.32 1.00
N TYR A 139 10.72 -11.36 0.65
CA TYR A 139 9.61 -11.86 1.46
C TYR A 139 10.11 -12.60 2.71
N GLN A 140 11.28 -13.25 2.67
CA GLN A 140 11.87 -13.96 3.81
C GLN A 140 12.66 -13.05 4.75
N ASN A 141 13.29 -12.00 4.25
CA ASN A 141 14.14 -11.14 5.08
C ASN A 141 13.34 -10.20 6.01
N ASN A 142 12.09 -9.83 5.65
CA ASN A 142 11.26 -8.97 6.49
C ASN A 142 10.55 -9.70 7.64
N PHE A 143 10.57 -11.03 7.67
CA PHE A 143 9.97 -11.81 8.76
C PHE A 143 10.97 -12.23 9.85
N ASN A 144 12.28 -12.05 9.61
CA ASN A 144 13.32 -12.48 10.57
C ASN A 144 13.80 -11.35 11.49
N GLU A 145 13.32 -10.12 11.32
CA GLU A 145 13.69 -8.96 12.16
C GLU A 145 12.57 -8.50 13.11
N CYS A 146 11.54 -9.32 13.30
CA CYS A 146 10.48 -9.08 14.30
C CYS A 146 10.61 -9.98 15.52
#